data_60e561f077b47441d7aadab85835e316
#
_entry.id   60e561f077b47441d7aadab85835e316
#
_cell.length_a   1.000
_cell.length_b   1.000
_cell.length_c   1.000
_cell.angle_alpha   90.00
_cell.angle_beta   90.00
_cell.angle_gamma   90.00
#
_symmetry.space_group_name_H-M   'P 1'
#
loop_
_entity.id
_entity.type
_entity.pdbx_description
1 polymer ?
#
loop_
_entity_poly.entity_id
_entity_poly.type
_entity_poly.pdbx_seq_one_letter_code
_entity_poly.pdbx_strand_id
1 'polypeptide(L)'
;CSVVGFQRYEALISHSLSHLHKDRAPYYRDRIGIDPAKVVYAGNLIINSELMRADGVVKKMLSMIKDKYQFQDLNILNIVCSGKIKYRPPFFCLTTDISEYASMDREKILGMWSEDEIYHAMHAGIVHYNGKKPWKGVCINFDIWWEYYRMSLFFNERDYFRFFKNRLEELDGLSLWRRIKVLLRYFVYGRRTY
;
A
#
# COMPACT_ATOMS: atom_id res chain seq x y z
N CYS A 1 3.78 -18.90 -15.11
CA CYS A 1 3.79 -17.78 -14.18
C CYS A 1 4.14 -18.29 -12.77
N SER A 2 5.26 -17.85 -12.21
CA SER A 2 5.73 -18.30 -10.88
C SER A 2 5.16 -17.45 -9.74
N VAL A 3 4.78 -16.23 -10.02
CA VAL A 3 4.27 -15.28 -9.03
C VAL A 3 3.09 -14.51 -9.59
N VAL A 4 2.09 -14.29 -8.76
CA VAL A 4 0.98 -13.38 -9.03
C VAL A 4 0.99 -12.31 -7.96
N GLY A 5 0.97 -11.06 -8.36
CA GLY A 5 1.08 -9.94 -7.43
C GLY A 5 0.49 -8.64 -7.99
N PHE A 6 0.77 -7.55 -7.30
CA PHE A 6 0.26 -6.22 -7.62
C PHE A 6 1.39 -5.31 -8.03
N GLN A 7 1.10 -4.41 -8.95
CA GLN A 7 2.04 -3.35 -9.28
C GLN A 7 2.27 -2.46 -8.07
N ARG A 8 3.53 -2.11 -7.88
CA ARG A 8 3.91 -1.17 -6.84
C ARG A 8 3.88 0.25 -7.39
N TYR A 9 2.84 0.98 -7.05
CA TYR A 9 2.65 2.33 -7.54
C TYR A 9 3.80 3.27 -7.20
N GLU A 10 4.35 3.20 -6.00
CA GLU A 10 5.44 4.10 -5.58
C GLU A 10 6.68 4.02 -6.47
N ALA A 11 6.85 2.91 -7.20
CA ALA A 11 7.97 2.77 -8.13
C ALA A 11 7.85 3.68 -9.37
N LEU A 12 6.63 4.14 -9.69
CA LEU A 12 6.36 5.04 -10.82
C LEU A 12 6.53 6.52 -10.47
N ILE A 13 6.58 6.86 -9.19
CA ILE A 13 6.65 8.24 -8.73
C ILE A 13 8.09 8.72 -8.84
N SER A 14 8.29 9.79 -9.61
CA SER A 14 9.62 10.37 -9.83
C SER A 14 10.13 11.20 -8.65
N HIS A 15 9.25 11.65 -7.78
CA HIS A 15 9.57 12.35 -6.55
C HIS A 15 8.77 11.77 -5.40
N SER A 16 9.45 11.52 -4.33
CA SER A 16 8.86 10.93 -3.15
C SER A 16 8.04 11.95 -2.38
N LEU A 17 6.88 11.52 -1.91
CA LEU A 17 6.07 12.26 -0.94
C LEU A 17 6.62 12.13 0.48
N SER A 18 7.44 11.14 0.74
CA SER A 18 8.14 11.01 2.01
C SER A 18 9.54 11.59 1.88
N HIS A 19 9.95 12.40 2.83
CA HIS A 19 11.31 12.97 2.93
C HIS A 19 12.42 11.89 2.96
N LEU A 20 12.05 10.63 3.03
CA LEU A 20 12.96 9.49 3.18
C LEU A 20 13.30 8.78 1.87
N HIS A 21 12.54 9.02 0.78
CA HIS A 21 12.69 8.26 -0.46
C HIS A 21 12.70 9.18 -1.68
N LYS A 22 13.86 9.62 -2.07
CA LYS A 22 14.08 10.27 -3.35
C LYS A 22 13.78 9.27 -4.48
N ASP A 23 13.23 9.79 -5.54
CA ASP A 23 12.97 9.18 -6.85
C ASP A 23 13.25 7.66 -6.97
N ARG A 24 12.19 6.85 -6.83
CA ARG A 24 12.29 5.39 -6.87
C ARG A 24 12.32 4.82 -8.29
N ALA A 25 11.74 5.53 -9.25
CA ALA A 25 11.69 5.05 -10.63
C ALA A 25 13.09 4.91 -11.24
N PRO A 26 14.01 5.89 -11.12
CA PRO A 26 15.41 5.70 -11.50
C PRO A 26 16.11 4.57 -10.76
N TYR A 27 15.85 4.39 -9.48
CA TYR A 27 16.43 3.27 -8.74
C TYR A 27 16.08 1.92 -9.37
N TYR A 28 14.80 1.71 -9.72
CA TYR A 28 14.37 0.47 -10.36
C TYR A 28 14.92 0.32 -11.77
N ARG A 29 14.89 1.38 -12.57
CA ARG A 29 15.36 1.36 -13.96
C ARG A 29 16.86 1.22 -14.07
N ASP A 30 17.59 2.07 -13.36
CA ASP A 30 19.02 2.27 -13.60
C ASP A 30 19.89 1.35 -12.75
N ARG A 31 19.46 1.05 -11.51
CA ARG A 31 20.21 0.18 -10.60
C ARG A 31 19.71 -1.25 -10.56
N ILE A 32 18.41 -1.46 -10.62
CA ILE A 32 17.80 -2.79 -10.54
C ILE A 32 17.62 -3.41 -11.94
N GLY A 33 17.51 -2.57 -12.98
CA GLY A 33 17.29 -3.03 -14.36
C GLY A 33 15.87 -3.53 -14.63
N ILE A 34 14.88 -3.04 -13.88
CA ILE A 34 13.48 -3.40 -14.01
C ILE A 34 12.65 -2.17 -14.36
N ASP A 35 11.74 -2.32 -15.30
CA ASP A 35 10.71 -1.32 -15.58
C ASP A 35 9.91 -1.02 -14.30
N PRO A 36 9.90 0.23 -13.80
CA PRO A 36 9.16 0.60 -12.60
C PRO A 36 7.68 0.21 -12.63
N ALA A 37 7.05 0.25 -13.81
CA ALA A 37 5.65 -0.15 -14.00
C ALA A 37 5.42 -1.65 -13.81
N LYS A 38 6.47 -2.46 -13.81
CA LYS A 38 6.43 -3.92 -13.64
C LYS A 38 6.85 -4.39 -12.25
N VAL A 39 7.14 -3.47 -11.34
CA VAL A 39 7.48 -3.82 -9.97
C VAL A 39 6.23 -4.28 -9.22
N VAL A 40 6.31 -5.46 -8.61
CA VAL A 40 5.24 -6.01 -7.77
C VAL A 40 5.50 -5.77 -6.31
N TYR A 41 4.43 -5.48 -5.56
CA TYR A 41 4.48 -5.34 -4.12
C TYR A 41 4.58 -6.72 -3.44
N ALA A 42 5.56 -6.89 -2.53
CA ALA A 42 5.82 -8.18 -1.89
C ALA A 42 4.91 -8.51 -0.69
N GLY A 43 4.11 -7.54 -0.24
CA GLY A 43 3.27 -7.72 0.97
C GLY A 43 2.02 -8.59 0.76
N ASN A 44 1.63 -8.86 -0.49
CA ASN A 44 0.50 -9.73 -0.82
C ASN A 44 0.75 -10.43 -2.15
N LEU A 45 1.07 -11.70 -2.11
CA LEU A 45 1.47 -12.50 -3.27
C LEU A 45 0.77 -13.85 -3.26
N ILE A 46 0.46 -14.35 -4.45
CA ILE A 46 0.14 -15.76 -4.68
C ILE A 46 1.34 -16.38 -5.36
N ILE A 47 1.93 -17.37 -4.72
CA ILE A 47 3.17 -18.01 -5.19
C ILE A 47 2.87 -19.42 -5.69
N ASN A 48 3.30 -19.73 -6.92
CA ASN A 48 3.35 -21.10 -7.40
C ASN A 48 4.67 -21.74 -6.94
N SER A 49 4.63 -22.41 -5.80
CA SER A 49 5.80 -22.99 -5.16
C SER A 49 6.45 -24.11 -5.97
N GLU A 50 5.67 -24.83 -6.76
CA GLU A 50 6.16 -25.90 -7.64
C GLU A 50 7.01 -25.31 -8.77
N LEU A 51 6.49 -24.31 -9.48
CA LEU A 51 7.26 -23.62 -10.52
C LEU A 51 8.49 -22.91 -9.96
N MET A 52 8.39 -22.30 -8.76
CA MET A 52 9.56 -21.67 -8.12
C MET A 52 10.67 -22.69 -7.82
N ARG A 53 10.31 -23.90 -7.40
CA ARG A 53 11.28 -24.99 -7.20
C ARG A 53 11.87 -25.45 -8.53
N ALA A 54 11.04 -25.72 -9.52
CA ALA A 54 11.49 -26.15 -10.85
C ALA A 54 12.43 -25.14 -11.52
N ASP A 55 12.15 -23.85 -11.39
CA ASP A 55 12.96 -22.76 -11.92
C ASP A 55 14.20 -22.43 -11.07
N GLY A 56 14.41 -23.09 -9.94
CA GLY A 56 15.51 -22.84 -9.01
C GLY A 56 15.49 -21.43 -8.43
N VAL A 57 14.30 -20.82 -8.29
CA VAL A 57 14.11 -19.43 -7.84
C VAL A 57 14.72 -19.22 -6.46
N VAL A 58 14.47 -20.11 -5.52
CA VAL A 58 14.99 -20.00 -4.14
C VAL A 58 16.53 -19.94 -4.12
N LYS A 59 17.20 -20.79 -4.89
CA LYS A 59 18.67 -20.78 -4.98
C LYS A 59 19.18 -19.45 -5.52
N LYS A 60 18.52 -18.89 -6.54
CA LYS A 60 18.86 -17.57 -7.09
C LYS A 60 18.63 -16.46 -6.06
N MET A 61 17.50 -16.47 -5.36
CA MET A 61 17.22 -15.48 -4.31
C MET A 61 18.27 -15.53 -3.18
N LEU A 62 18.62 -16.74 -2.71
CA LEU A 62 19.63 -16.91 -1.66
C LEU A 62 21.01 -16.41 -2.09
N SER A 63 21.41 -16.56 -3.34
CA SER A 63 22.70 -16.04 -3.84
C SER A 63 22.76 -14.51 -3.85
N MET A 64 21.62 -13.83 -3.81
CA MET A 64 21.51 -12.37 -3.88
C MET A 64 21.36 -11.71 -2.50
N ILE A 65 21.17 -12.47 -1.42
CA ILE A 65 20.96 -11.91 -0.07
C ILE A 65 22.14 -11.05 0.40
N LYS A 66 23.36 -11.37 -0.04
CA LYS A 66 24.58 -10.59 0.27
C LYS A 66 24.60 -9.21 -0.37
N ASP A 67 23.81 -8.99 -1.41
CA ASP A 67 23.77 -7.73 -2.12
C ASP A 67 22.93 -6.72 -1.34
N LYS A 68 23.40 -5.49 -1.28
CA LYS A 68 22.70 -4.42 -0.56
C LYS A 68 21.63 -3.77 -1.42
N TYR A 69 20.39 -4.25 -1.31
CA TYR A 69 19.22 -3.66 -1.96
C TYR A 69 18.48 -2.71 -1.02
N GLN A 70 17.91 -1.63 -1.56
CA GLN A 70 17.14 -0.67 -0.77
C GLN A 70 15.88 -1.28 -0.16
N PHE A 71 15.25 -2.22 -0.86
CA PHE A 71 14.02 -2.90 -0.45
C PHE A 71 14.23 -4.43 -0.38
N GLN A 72 15.37 -4.84 0.07
CA GLN A 72 15.73 -6.23 0.42
C GLN A 72 15.01 -7.32 -0.40
N ASP A 73 14.13 -8.07 0.26
CA ASP A 73 13.36 -9.18 -0.31
C ASP A 73 12.49 -8.79 -1.52
N LEU A 74 11.88 -7.59 -1.48
CA LEU A 74 11.08 -7.07 -2.58
C LEU A 74 11.93 -6.90 -3.85
N ASN A 75 13.13 -6.34 -3.75
CA ASN A 75 13.99 -6.18 -4.91
C ASN A 75 14.45 -7.52 -5.46
N ILE A 76 14.90 -8.44 -4.59
CA ILE A 76 15.33 -9.77 -4.98
C ILE A 76 14.21 -10.53 -5.69
N LEU A 77 13.00 -10.50 -5.14
CA LEU A 77 11.83 -11.14 -5.74
C LEU A 77 11.54 -10.59 -7.15
N ASN A 78 11.50 -9.26 -7.28
CA ASN A 78 11.23 -8.62 -8.55
C ASN A 78 12.29 -8.91 -9.61
N ILE A 79 13.58 -8.99 -9.23
CA ILE A 79 14.69 -9.35 -10.13
C ILE A 79 14.55 -10.80 -10.59
N VAL A 80 14.45 -11.73 -9.64
CA VAL A 80 14.49 -13.17 -9.95
C VAL A 80 13.22 -13.64 -10.67
N CYS A 81 12.08 -13.02 -10.36
CA CYS A 81 10.78 -13.34 -10.98
C CYS A 81 10.43 -12.44 -12.17
N SER A 82 11.33 -11.57 -12.62
CA SER A 82 11.10 -10.71 -13.77
C SER A 82 10.64 -11.53 -14.99
N GLY A 83 9.60 -11.06 -15.67
CA GLY A 83 8.99 -11.78 -16.81
C GLY A 83 8.12 -13.00 -16.41
N LYS A 84 8.06 -13.37 -15.14
CA LYS A 84 7.27 -14.50 -14.61
C LYS A 84 6.15 -14.08 -13.66
N ILE A 85 5.87 -12.80 -13.61
CA ILE A 85 4.85 -12.20 -12.73
C ILE A 85 3.57 -11.98 -13.51
N LYS A 86 2.43 -12.38 -12.93
CA LYS A 86 1.09 -12.02 -13.39
C LYS A 86 0.51 -10.99 -12.45
N TYR A 87 0.14 -9.85 -12.99
CA TYR A 87 -0.43 -8.74 -12.21
C TYR A 87 -1.91 -8.93 -11.95
N ARG A 88 -2.39 -8.40 -10.86
CA ARG A 88 -3.79 -8.41 -10.44
C ARG A 88 -4.28 -6.99 -10.21
N PRO A 89 -5.60 -6.75 -10.33
CA PRO A 89 -6.20 -5.46 -10.01
C PRO A 89 -5.96 -5.03 -8.55
N PRO A 90 -6.04 -3.73 -8.26
CA PRO A 90 -5.82 -3.18 -6.92
C PRO A 90 -6.79 -3.68 -5.86
N PHE A 91 -7.93 -4.25 -6.27
CA PHE A 91 -8.90 -4.90 -5.39
C PHE A 91 -8.28 -5.91 -4.41
N PHE A 92 -7.26 -6.65 -4.83
CA PHE A 92 -6.62 -7.66 -4.00
C PHE A 92 -5.56 -7.11 -3.04
N CYS A 93 -5.11 -5.88 -3.24
CA CYS A 93 -4.13 -5.22 -2.38
C CYS A 93 -4.11 -3.72 -2.61
N LEU A 94 -5.02 -3.02 -1.97
CA LEU A 94 -5.01 -1.56 -1.95
C LEU A 94 -4.06 -1.10 -0.83
N THR A 95 -2.94 -0.50 -1.20
CA THR A 95 -2.03 0.08 -0.21
C THR A 95 -2.55 1.43 0.27
N THR A 96 -2.31 1.76 1.54
CA THR A 96 -2.79 3.04 2.11
C THR A 96 -2.19 4.27 1.44
N ASP A 97 -1.06 4.11 0.79
CA ASP A 97 -0.40 5.20 0.07
C ASP A 97 -1.18 5.63 -1.18
N ILE A 98 -1.92 4.73 -1.83
CA ILE A 98 -2.70 5.04 -3.05
C ILE A 98 -3.69 6.18 -2.81
N SER A 99 -4.33 6.22 -1.65
CA SER A 99 -5.30 7.30 -1.33
C SER A 99 -4.63 8.69 -1.24
N GLU A 100 -3.36 8.73 -0.85
CA GLU A 100 -2.58 9.96 -0.81
C GLU A 100 -2.07 10.32 -2.21
N TYR A 101 -1.56 9.35 -2.94
CA TYR A 101 -1.02 9.52 -4.28
C TYR A 101 -2.09 9.79 -5.34
N ALA A 102 -3.29 9.24 -5.18
CA ALA A 102 -4.42 9.47 -6.11
C ALA A 102 -4.80 10.95 -6.24
N SER A 103 -4.58 11.74 -5.19
CA SER A 103 -4.80 13.18 -5.23
C SER A 103 -3.67 13.98 -5.88
N MET A 104 -2.47 13.41 -6.01
CA MET A 104 -1.25 14.10 -6.41
C MET A 104 -0.71 13.65 -7.78
N ASP A 105 -0.97 12.41 -8.19
CA ASP A 105 -0.46 11.81 -9.41
C ASP A 105 -1.53 10.95 -10.12
N ARG A 106 -2.74 11.52 -10.22
CA ARG A 106 -3.91 10.81 -10.77
C ARG A 106 -3.65 10.21 -12.15
N GLU A 107 -2.97 10.95 -13.03
CA GLU A 107 -2.69 10.46 -14.39
C GLU A 107 -1.85 9.18 -14.41
N LYS A 108 -0.85 9.08 -13.52
CA LYS A 108 -0.03 7.88 -13.42
C LYS A 108 -0.81 6.69 -12.88
N ILE A 109 -1.69 6.93 -11.91
CA ILE A 109 -2.55 5.88 -11.37
C ILE A 109 -3.53 5.39 -12.44
N LEU A 110 -4.17 6.30 -13.17
CA LEU A 110 -5.10 5.97 -14.25
C LEU A 110 -4.40 5.32 -15.46
N GLY A 111 -3.09 5.52 -15.60
CA GLY A 111 -2.27 4.76 -16.55
C GLY A 111 -2.06 3.30 -16.18
N MET A 112 -2.31 2.94 -14.90
CA MET A 112 -2.17 1.56 -14.40
C MET A 112 -3.52 0.87 -14.21
N TRP A 113 -4.52 1.59 -13.71
CA TRP A 113 -5.85 1.07 -13.36
C TRP A 113 -6.94 2.03 -13.76
N SER A 114 -8.11 1.51 -14.12
CA SER A 114 -9.29 2.32 -14.39
C SER A 114 -9.85 2.94 -13.10
N GLU A 115 -10.66 4.00 -13.25
CA GLU A 115 -11.36 4.62 -12.12
C GLU A 115 -12.27 3.61 -11.41
N ASP A 116 -12.94 2.74 -12.16
CA ASP A 116 -13.81 1.70 -11.60
C ASP A 116 -13.04 0.67 -10.79
N GLU A 117 -11.85 0.24 -11.26
CA GLU A 117 -10.99 -0.67 -10.50
C GLU A 117 -10.52 -0.04 -9.18
N ILE A 118 -10.15 1.23 -9.20
CA ILE A 118 -9.74 1.98 -8.00
C ILE A 118 -10.93 2.13 -7.05
N TYR A 119 -12.08 2.55 -7.57
CA TYR A 119 -13.29 2.69 -6.78
C TYR A 119 -13.69 1.38 -6.11
N HIS A 120 -13.72 0.30 -6.88
CA HIS A 120 -14.06 -1.03 -6.36
C HIS A 120 -13.05 -1.51 -5.30
N ALA A 121 -11.76 -1.26 -5.51
CA ALA A 121 -10.72 -1.60 -4.54
C ALA A 121 -10.88 -0.83 -3.23
N MET A 122 -11.29 0.44 -3.28
CA MET A 122 -11.50 1.27 -2.10
C MET A 122 -12.72 0.86 -1.28
N HIS A 123 -13.76 0.31 -1.93
CA HIS A 123 -15.03 0.01 -1.27
C HIS A 123 -15.17 -1.45 -0.84
N ALA A 124 -14.56 -2.38 -1.56
CA ALA A 124 -14.73 -3.81 -1.33
C ALA A 124 -13.41 -4.60 -1.39
N GLY A 125 -12.29 -3.93 -1.59
CA GLY A 125 -10.99 -4.56 -1.73
C GLY A 125 -10.30 -4.87 -0.41
N ILE A 126 -9.18 -5.57 -0.51
CA ILE A 126 -8.31 -5.87 0.64
C ILE A 126 -7.35 -4.69 0.84
N VAL A 127 -7.50 -3.99 1.95
CA VAL A 127 -6.61 -2.87 2.30
C VAL A 127 -5.36 -3.36 3.00
N HIS A 128 -4.21 -2.99 2.47
CA HIS A 128 -2.92 -3.23 3.09
C HIS A 128 -2.37 -1.93 3.69
N TYR A 129 -2.31 -1.88 5.02
CA TYR A 129 -1.87 -0.70 5.77
C TYR A 129 -0.34 -0.62 5.84
N ASN A 130 0.34 -0.44 4.70
CA ASN A 130 1.80 -0.31 4.62
C ASN A 130 2.32 1.06 5.06
N GLY A 131 1.56 2.13 4.81
CA GLY A 131 1.86 3.51 5.22
C GLY A 131 1.18 3.89 6.54
N LYS A 132 0.20 4.77 6.50
CA LYS A 132 -0.61 5.15 7.67
C LYS A 132 -1.31 3.96 8.29
N LYS A 133 -1.36 3.94 9.61
CA LYS A 133 -1.93 2.83 10.39
C LYS A 133 -3.23 3.28 11.07
N PRO A 134 -4.32 2.51 10.98
CA PRO A 134 -5.61 2.88 11.56
C PRO A 134 -5.56 3.06 13.09
N TRP A 135 -4.65 2.39 13.77
CA TRP A 135 -4.43 2.56 15.23
C TRP A 135 -3.53 3.75 15.59
N LYS A 136 -3.00 4.47 14.60
CA LYS A 136 -2.19 5.69 14.80
C LYS A 136 -2.91 6.95 14.32
N GLY A 137 -3.92 6.82 13.48
CA GLY A 137 -4.64 7.97 12.94
C GLY A 137 -5.62 7.60 11.84
N VAL A 138 -6.26 8.62 11.30
CA VAL A 138 -7.22 8.45 10.21
C VAL A 138 -6.49 8.12 8.91
N CYS A 139 -6.88 7.03 8.28
CA CYS A 139 -6.43 6.58 6.96
C CYS A 139 -7.61 5.91 6.23
N ILE A 140 -7.39 5.42 5.02
CA ILE A 140 -8.43 4.72 4.26
C ILE A 140 -9.01 3.56 5.08
N ASN A 141 -10.35 3.46 5.14
CA ASN A 141 -11.08 2.39 5.83
C ASN A 141 -10.61 2.16 7.29
N PHE A 142 -10.16 3.21 8.00
CA PHE A 142 -9.69 3.08 9.38
C PHE A 142 -10.80 2.63 10.34
N ASP A 143 -12.02 3.07 10.11
CA ASP A 143 -13.23 2.71 10.85
C ASP A 143 -13.57 1.23 10.69
N ILE A 144 -13.49 0.69 9.49
CA ILE A 144 -13.66 -0.74 9.21
C ILE A 144 -12.60 -1.56 9.98
N TRP A 145 -11.35 -1.09 10.02
CA TRP A 145 -10.31 -1.75 10.81
C TRP A 145 -10.66 -1.79 12.29
N TRP A 146 -11.17 -0.68 12.85
CA TRP A 146 -11.59 -0.61 14.25
C TRP A 146 -12.80 -1.49 14.53
N GLU A 147 -13.72 -1.66 13.59
CA GLU A 147 -14.84 -2.60 13.69
C GLU A 147 -14.33 -4.05 13.81
N TYR A 148 -13.44 -4.48 12.91
CA TYR A 148 -12.80 -5.80 13.01
C TYR A 148 -11.99 -5.98 14.29
N TYR A 149 -11.29 -4.93 14.73
CA TYR A 149 -10.55 -4.98 15.98
C TYR A 149 -11.49 -5.24 17.18
N ARG A 150 -12.64 -4.57 17.22
CA ARG A 150 -13.66 -4.79 18.27
C ARG A 150 -14.19 -6.22 18.30
N MET A 151 -14.25 -6.91 17.19
CA MET A 151 -14.69 -8.31 17.09
C MET A 151 -13.55 -9.31 17.34
N SER A 152 -12.32 -8.86 17.45
CA SER A 152 -11.16 -9.73 17.63
C SER A 152 -11.02 -10.20 19.08
N LEU A 153 -10.38 -11.36 19.28
CA LEU A 153 -10.01 -11.86 20.62
C LEU A 153 -8.96 -10.97 21.33
N PHE A 154 -8.33 -10.05 20.59
CA PHE A 154 -7.32 -9.13 21.11
C PHE A 154 -7.89 -7.76 21.45
N PHE A 155 -9.21 -7.60 21.40
CA PHE A 155 -9.86 -6.33 21.70
C PHE A 155 -9.54 -5.87 23.13
N ASN A 156 -8.99 -4.66 23.22
CA ASN A 156 -8.74 -3.97 24.47
C ASN A 156 -9.59 -2.70 24.51
N GLU A 157 -10.59 -2.69 25.37
CA GLU A 157 -11.53 -1.59 25.51
C GLU A 157 -10.83 -0.27 25.90
N ARG A 158 -9.84 -0.34 26.80
CA ARG A 158 -9.08 0.83 27.25
C ARG A 158 -8.32 1.47 26.10
N ASP A 159 -7.66 0.66 25.25
CA ASP A 159 -6.89 1.15 24.10
C ASP A 159 -7.82 1.74 23.04
N TYR A 160 -8.99 1.12 22.83
CA TYR A 160 -10.02 1.60 21.93
C TYR A 160 -10.51 3.00 22.35
N PHE A 161 -10.99 3.15 23.57
CA PHE A 161 -11.52 4.44 24.05
C PHE A 161 -10.43 5.50 24.16
N ARG A 162 -9.20 5.14 24.54
CA ARG A 162 -8.07 6.07 24.56
C ARG A 162 -7.76 6.62 23.18
N PHE A 163 -7.80 5.79 22.15
CA PHE A 163 -7.58 6.25 20.77
C PHE A 163 -8.62 7.30 20.37
N PHE A 164 -9.91 7.01 20.57
CA PHE A 164 -10.98 7.93 20.15
C PHE A 164 -11.01 9.20 21.02
N LYS A 165 -10.76 9.09 22.32
CA LYS A 165 -10.62 10.25 23.21
C LYS A 165 -9.51 11.19 22.72
N ASN A 166 -8.33 10.67 22.44
CA ASN A 166 -7.21 11.47 21.93
C ASN A 166 -7.56 12.15 20.60
N ARG A 167 -8.33 11.51 19.72
CA ARG A 167 -8.81 12.11 18.47
C ARG A 167 -9.78 13.26 18.72
N LEU A 168 -10.68 13.12 19.66
CA LEU A 168 -11.60 14.21 20.06
C LEU A 168 -10.84 15.38 20.65
N GLU A 169 -9.88 15.14 21.54
CA GLU A 169 -9.02 16.18 22.14
C GLU A 169 -8.20 16.93 21.08
N GLU A 170 -7.67 16.22 20.09
CA GLU A 170 -7.00 16.85 18.95
C GLU A 170 -7.94 17.76 18.15
N LEU A 171 -9.19 17.33 17.93
CA LEU A 171 -10.21 18.15 17.26
C LEU A 171 -10.57 19.37 18.08
N ASP A 172 -10.68 19.24 19.41
CA ASP A 172 -11.00 20.35 20.31
C ASP A 172 -9.89 21.40 20.37
N GLY A 173 -8.64 21.02 20.21
CA GLY A 173 -7.51 21.93 20.10
C GLY A 173 -7.42 22.70 18.76
N LEU A 174 -8.25 22.35 17.78
CA LEU A 174 -8.23 23.02 16.48
C LEU A 174 -9.13 24.26 16.43
N SER A 175 -8.70 25.28 15.67
CA SER A 175 -9.57 26.40 15.33
C SER A 175 -10.83 25.95 14.59
N LEU A 176 -11.92 26.72 14.70
CA LEU A 176 -13.21 26.40 14.08
C LEU A 176 -13.07 26.06 12.59
N TRP A 177 -12.28 26.83 11.84
CA TRP A 177 -12.02 26.56 10.42
C TRP A 177 -11.29 25.23 10.17
N ARG A 178 -10.35 24.86 11.03
CA ARG A 178 -9.67 23.56 10.93
C ARG A 178 -10.62 22.41 11.28
N ARG A 179 -11.50 22.58 12.26
CA ARG A 179 -12.55 21.59 12.61
C ARG A 179 -13.48 21.36 11.42
N ILE A 180 -13.98 22.43 10.80
CA ILE A 180 -14.83 22.35 9.61
C ILE A 180 -14.11 21.63 8.46
N LYS A 181 -12.84 21.94 8.22
CA LYS A 181 -12.04 21.31 7.17
C LYS A 181 -11.83 19.80 7.42
N VAL A 182 -11.62 19.40 8.68
CA VAL A 182 -11.49 17.99 9.07
C VAL A 182 -12.83 17.27 8.88
N LEU A 183 -13.94 17.86 9.31
CA LEU A 183 -15.28 17.31 9.14
C LEU A 183 -15.64 17.18 7.65
N LEU A 184 -15.38 18.20 6.84
CA LEU A 184 -15.60 18.14 5.41
C LEU A 184 -14.75 17.04 4.75
N ARG A 185 -13.50 16.88 5.14
CA ARG A 185 -12.67 15.77 4.68
C ARG A 185 -13.25 14.42 5.10
N TYR A 186 -13.71 14.29 6.33
CA TYR A 186 -14.36 13.07 6.80
C TYR A 186 -15.63 12.77 5.99
N PHE A 187 -16.47 13.77 5.73
CA PHE A 187 -17.67 13.58 4.91
C PHE A 187 -17.35 13.28 3.43
N VAL A 188 -16.32 13.87 2.89
CA VAL A 188 -15.94 13.66 1.47
C VAL A 188 -15.23 12.33 1.27
N TYR A 189 -14.34 11.94 2.19
CA TYR A 189 -13.54 10.71 2.08
C TYR A 189 -14.15 9.55 2.87
N GLY A 190 -14.74 9.79 4.03
CA GLY A 190 -15.36 8.76 4.86
C GLY A 190 -16.67 8.23 4.31
N ARG A 191 -17.52 9.07 3.69
CA ARG A 191 -18.76 8.61 3.04
C ARG A 191 -18.55 7.84 1.73
N ARG A 192 -17.37 7.93 1.15
CA ARG A 192 -17.01 7.14 -0.04
C ARG A 192 -16.53 5.74 0.30
N THR A 193 -16.40 5.42 1.58
CA THR A 193 -15.98 4.11 2.09
C THR A 193 -17.13 3.27 2.63
N TYR A 194 -18.40 3.73 2.48
CA TYR A 194 -19.61 2.97 2.83
C TYR A 194 -20.48 2.74 1.61
#